data_3c81ecbf4bdfc2f890dfcadffdf523bb
#
_entry.id   3c81ecbf4bdfc2f890dfcadffdf523bb
#
_cell.length_a   1.000
_cell.length_b   1.000
_cell.length_c   1.000
_cell.angle_alpha   90.00
_cell.angle_beta   90.00
_cell.angle_gamma   90.00
#
_symmetry.space_group_name_H-M   'P 1'
#
loop_
_entity.id
_entity.type
_entity.pdbx_description
1 polymer ?
#
loop_
_entity_poly.entity_id
_entity_poly.type
_entity_poly.pdbx_seq_one_letter_code
_entity_poly.pdbx_strand_id
1 'polypeptide(L)'
;VVELRRSTVWLIRLSGRSVILICVTPKKLFSLFAFAEAVTWTLLIAGMILKYTGVTEVGVRIGGSIHGFVFLAYCVVTVLVGTSQRWKLGRTLLGLLSAVVPYATIPLEINANKAGVLDGDWQLPHNRQARNWFERLCGWAITHPFLAVLVGFVGVAVLFTVLLILGPPVPQN
;
A
#
# COMPACT_ATOMS: atom_id res chain seq x y z
N VAL A 1 -5.96 -40.61 10.95
CA VAL A 1 -5.59 -39.74 9.84
C VAL A 1 -5.09 -38.46 10.48
N VAL A 2 -3.76 -38.29 10.50
CA VAL A 2 -3.09 -37.14 11.12
C VAL A 2 -3.06 -36.03 10.09
N GLU A 3 -3.78 -34.96 10.34
CA GLU A 3 -3.79 -33.75 9.50
C GLU A 3 -2.54 -32.91 9.83
N LEU A 4 -1.52 -33.10 9.06
CA LEU A 4 -0.30 -32.29 9.10
C LEU A 4 -0.64 -30.88 8.55
N ARG A 5 -0.78 -29.93 9.44
CA ARG A 5 -0.81 -28.50 9.14
C ARG A 5 0.54 -28.09 8.56
N ARG A 6 0.71 -28.20 7.26
CA ARG A 6 1.84 -27.65 6.53
C ARG A 6 1.45 -26.23 6.05
N SER A 7 2.21 -25.26 6.48
CA SER A 7 2.38 -23.97 5.82
C SER A 7 2.86 -24.25 4.39
N THR A 8 1.91 -24.44 3.48
CA THR A 8 2.19 -25.05 2.18
C THR A 8 2.13 -23.98 1.10
N VAL A 9 3.27 -23.86 0.45
CA VAL A 9 3.38 -23.32 -0.91
C VAL A 9 2.48 -24.17 -1.82
N TRP A 10 1.33 -23.64 -2.25
CA TRP A 10 0.48 -24.29 -3.21
C TRP A 10 1.07 -24.09 -4.60
N LEU A 11 1.75 -25.13 -5.10
CA LEU A 11 2.07 -25.25 -6.52
C LEU A 11 0.79 -25.64 -7.27
N ILE A 12 0.03 -24.66 -7.75
CA ILE A 12 -1.03 -24.93 -8.73
C ILE A 12 -0.35 -24.99 -10.10
N ARG A 13 -0.18 -26.23 -10.57
CA ARG A 13 0.28 -26.53 -11.92
C ARG A 13 -0.87 -26.26 -12.90
N LEU A 14 -0.99 -25.06 -13.40
CA LEU A 14 -1.82 -24.73 -14.54
C LEU A 14 -0.92 -24.51 -15.76
N SER A 15 -0.96 -25.51 -16.65
CA SER A 15 -0.52 -25.44 -18.05
C SER A 15 0.76 -24.62 -18.32
N GLY A 16 1.92 -25.21 -18.06
CA GLY A 16 3.16 -24.86 -18.76
C GLY A 16 3.90 -23.58 -18.32
N ARG A 17 3.42 -22.81 -17.36
CA ARG A 17 4.13 -21.66 -16.78
C ARG A 17 4.13 -21.75 -15.28
N SER A 18 5.31 -22.00 -14.70
CA SER A 18 5.51 -21.89 -13.25
C SER A 18 5.42 -20.43 -12.85
N VAL A 19 4.24 -19.99 -12.43
CA VAL A 19 4.06 -18.70 -11.77
C VAL A 19 4.49 -18.93 -10.33
N ILE A 20 5.66 -18.45 -9.96
CA ILE A 20 6.05 -18.29 -8.55
C ILE A 20 5.16 -17.19 -8.00
N LEU A 21 3.99 -17.57 -7.51
CA LEU A 21 3.18 -16.69 -6.70
C LEU A 21 3.91 -16.55 -5.36
N ILE A 22 4.59 -15.44 -5.17
CA ILE A 22 4.99 -15.01 -3.83
C ILE A 22 3.67 -14.76 -3.10
N CYS A 23 3.19 -15.75 -2.34
CA CYS A 23 1.97 -15.64 -1.54
C CYS A 23 2.22 -14.69 -0.37
N VAL A 24 2.27 -13.38 -0.64
CA VAL A 24 2.24 -12.38 0.41
C VAL A 24 0.80 -12.27 0.87
N THR A 25 0.53 -12.70 2.10
CA THR A 25 -0.82 -12.59 2.68
C THR A 25 -1.21 -11.12 2.88
N PRO A 26 -2.52 -10.77 2.87
CA PRO A 26 -3.00 -9.42 3.15
C PRO A 26 -2.41 -8.84 4.43
N LYS A 27 -2.33 -9.66 5.48
CA LYS A 27 -1.74 -9.32 6.78
C LYS A 27 -0.28 -8.91 6.66
N LYS A 28 0.55 -9.74 6.03
CA LYS A 28 2.00 -9.45 5.87
C LYS A 28 2.23 -8.19 5.06
N LEU A 29 1.45 -8.01 3.98
CA LEU A 29 1.57 -6.83 3.13
C LEU A 29 1.19 -5.56 3.90
N PHE A 30 0.06 -5.58 4.61
CA PHE A 30 -0.41 -4.43 5.38
C PHE A 30 0.56 -4.07 6.51
N SER A 31 1.01 -5.06 7.30
CA SER A 31 1.99 -4.84 8.38
C SER A 31 3.32 -4.29 7.87
N LEU A 32 3.81 -4.82 6.72
CA LEU A 32 5.04 -4.33 6.12
C LEU A 32 4.96 -2.83 5.78
N PHE A 33 3.87 -2.41 5.11
CA PHE A 33 3.71 -1.02 4.71
C PHE A 33 3.37 -0.10 5.89
N ALA A 34 2.63 -0.57 6.89
CA ALA A 34 2.40 0.18 8.13
C ALA A 34 3.70 0.45 8.90
N PHE A 35 4.59 -0.53 8.95
CA PHE A 35 5.91 -0.37 9.57
C PHE A 35 6.82 0.53 8.73
N ALA A 36 6.88 0.34 7.41
CA ALA A 36 7.67 1.17 6.51
C ALA A 36 7.26 2.65 6.61
N GLU A 37 5.94 2.92 6.71
CA GLU A 37 5.39 4.26 6.89
C GLU A 37 5.91 4.90 8.20
N ALA A 38 5.89 4.18 9.31
CA ALA A 38 6.42 4.68 10.58
C ALA A 38 7.93 4.98 10.51
N VAL A 39 8.70 4.13 9.83
CA VAL A 39 10.14 4.36 9.63
C VAL A 39 10.39 5.61 8.78
N THR A 40 9.63 5.79 7.70
CA THR A 40 9.81 6.94 6.82
C THR A 40 9.33 8.25 7.45
N TRP A 41 8.36 8.22 8.37
CA TRP A 41 8.03 9.35 9.23
C TRP A 41 9.23 9.77 10.09
N THR A 42 9.97 8.80 10.66
CA THR A 42 11.19 9.10 11.42
C THR A 42 12.23 9.81 10.54
N LEU A 43 12.45 9.32 9.32
CA LEU A 43 13.38 9.95 8.38
C LEU A 43 12.96 11.37 7.99
N LEU A 44 11.67 11.59 7.74
CA LEU A 44 11.13 12.90 7.41
C LEU A 44 11.28 13.88 8.58
N ILE A 45 10.91 13.46 9.80
CA ILE A 45 11.03 14.29 11.01
C ILE A 45 12.50 14.63 11.28
N ALA A 46 13.40 13.66 11.19
CA ALA A 46 14.85 13.91 11.34
C ALA A 46 15.36 14.91 10.29
N GLY A 47 14.93 14.76 9.03
CA GLY A 47 15.24 15.72 7.96
C GLY A 47 14.72 17.13 8.26
N MET A 48 13.51 17.26 8.80
CA MET A 48 12.95 18.54 9.20
C MET A 48 13.74 19.18 10.34
N ILE A 49 14.17 18.41 11.35
CA ILE A 49 15.00 18.90 12.43
C ILE A 49 16.31 19.46 11.86
N LEU A 50 17.00 18.74 10.97
CA LEU A 50 18.24 19.20 10.35
C LEU A 50 18.03 20.49 9.52
N LYS A 51 16.90 20.63 8.84
CA LYS A 51 16.55 21.85 8.11
C LYS A 51 16.33 23.04 9.05
N TYR A 52 15.48 22.89 10.07
CA TYR A 52 15.13 23.98 10.98
C TYR A 52 16.26 24.38 11.92
N THR A 53 17.24 23.50 12.17
CA THR A 53 18.47 23.82 12.89
C THR A 53 19.55 24.44 12.00
N GLY A 54 19.28 24.64 10.71
CA GLY A 54 20.21 25.28 9.78
C GLY A 54 21.37 24.41 9.30
N VAL A 55 21.33 23.09 9.58
CA VAL A 55 22.42 22.16 9.21
C VAL A 55 22.39 21.84 7.73
N THR A 56 21.23 21.38 7.20
CA THR A 56 21.07 21.04 5.77
C THR A 56 19.63 20.86 5.38
N GLU A 57 19.29 21.18 4.11
CA GLU A 57 17.97 20.88 3.51
C GLU A 57 17.90 19.52 2.83
N VAL A 58 19.04 18.88 2.61
CA VAL A 58 19.11 17.60 1.89
C VAL A 58 18.31 16.51 2.60
N GLY A 59 18.33 16.52 3.95
CA GLY A 59 17.59 15.55 4.76
C GLY A 59 16.08 15.56 4.48
N VAL A 60 15.46 16.73 4.42
CA VAL A 60 14.02 16.86 4.11
C VAL A 60 13.74 16.44 2.66
N ARG A 61 14.61 16.80 1.71
CA ARG A 61 14.42 16.44 0.31
C ARG A 61 14.41 14.94 0.11
N ILE A 62 15.40 14.24 0.67
CA ILE A 62 15.51 12.78 0.58
C ILE A 62 14.41 12.10 1.42
N GLY A 63 14.31 12.45 2.70
CA GLY A 63 13.32 11.85 3.61
C GLY A 63 11.89 12.06 3.15
N GLY A 64 11.57 13.26 2.66
CA GLY A 64 10.25 13.59 2.14
C GLY A 64 9.91 12.82 0.85
N SER A 65 10.86 12.65 -0.07
CA SER A 65 10.63 11.87 -1.29
C SER A 65 10.38 10.40 -0.97
N ILE A 66 11.17 9.81 -0.08
CA ILE A 66 11.00 8.41 0.33
C ILE A 66 9.67 8.22 1.07
N HIS A 67 9.38 9.12 2.04
CA HIS A 67 8.13 9.08 2.79
C HIS A 67 6.91 9.24 1.86
N GLY A 68 6.93 10.20 0.94
CA GLY A 68 5.85 10.41 -0.01
C GLY A 68 5.55 9.17 -0.87
N PHE A 69 6.59 8.46 -1.31
CA PHE A 69 6.43 7.21 -2.04
C PHE A 69 5.81 6.11 -1.16
N VAL A 70 6.32 5.90 0.06
CA VAL A 70 5.80 4.89 0.99
C VAL A 70 4.38 5.22 1.44
N PHE A 71 4.07 6.50 1.69
CA PHE A 71 2.74 6.99 1.99
C PHE A 71 1.72 6.59 0.91
N LEU A 72 2.03 6.87 -0.36
CA LEU A 72 1.15 6.48 -1.46
C LEU A 72 1.00 4.96 -1.57
N ALA A 73 2.09 4.23 -1.41
CA ALA A 73 2.07 2.77 -1.44
C ALA A 73 1.22 2.20 -0.28
N TYR A 74 1.34 2.74 0.93
CA TYR A 74 0.50 2.38 2.07
C TYR A 74 -0.99 2.66 1.81
N CYS A 75 -1.32 3.81 1.24
CA CYS A 75 -2.70 4.14 0.87
C CYS A 75 -3.28 3.12 -0.13
N VAL A 76 -2.53 2.78 -1.17
CA VAL A 76 -2.93 1.77 -2.16
C VAL A 76 -3.13 0.41 -1.49
N VAL A 77 -2.18 -0.04 -0.67
CA VAL A 77 -2.27 -1.31 0.06
C VAL A 77 -3.48 -1.33 1.00
N THR A 78 -3.75 -0.23 1.71
CA THR A 78 -4.91 -0.09 2.60
C THR A 78 -6.22 -0.27 1.82
N VAL A 79 -6.34 0.34 0.65
CA VAL A 79 -7.52 0.19 -0.22
C VAL A 79 -7.65 -1.23 -0.75
N LEU A 80 -6.55 -1.84 -1.23
CA LEU A 80 -6.55 -3.21 -1.74
C LEU A 80 -6.95 -4.23 -0.67
N VAL A 81 -6.33 -4.14 0.51
CA VAL A 81 -6.63 -5.02 1.64
C VAL A 81 -8.06 -4.78 2.14
N GLY A 82 -8.46 -3.52 2.34
CA GLY A 82 -9.81 -3.17 2.78
C GLY A 82 -10.89 -3.69 1.83
N THR A 83 -10.69 -3.55 0.52
CA THR A 83 -11.61 -4.05 -0.51
C THR A 83 -11.63 -5.57 -0.53
N SER A 84 -10.47 -6.24 -0.50
CA SER A 84 -10.38 -7.69 -0.51
C SER A 84 -10.98 -8.31 0.75
N GLN A 85 -10.66 -7.78 1.92
CA GLN A 85 -11.12 -8.28 3.22
C GLN A 85 -12.49 -7.73 3.65
N ARG A 86 -13.20 -7.00 2.78
CA ARG A 86 -14.52 -6.41 3.04
C ARG A 86 -14.57 -5.53 4.29
N TRP A 87 -13.57 -4.70 4.49
CA TRP A 87 -13.61 -3.74 5.58
C TRP A 87 -14.81 -2.80 5.42
N LYS A 88 -15.40 -2.41 6.55
CA LYS A 88 -16.36 -1.31 6.55
C LYS A 88 -15.66 -0.04 6.10
N LEU A 89 -16.36 0.83 5.36
CA LEU A 89 -15.81 2.08 4.83
C LEU A 89 -15.09 2.90 5.91
N GLY A 90 -15.68 3.00 7.12
CA GLY A 90 -15.08 3.71 8.25
C GLY A 90 -13.69 3.17 8.63
N ARG A 91 -13.47 1.85 8.57
CA ARG A 91 -12.15 1.27 8.85
C ARG A 91 -11.14 1.59 7.75
N THR A 92 -11.55 1.53 6.50
CA THR A 92 -10.67 1.91 5.37
C THR A 92 -10.30 3.39 5.45
N LEU A 93 -11.26 4.27 5.78
CA LEU A 93 -10.99 5.69 5.98
C LEU A 93 -10.05 5.93 7.17
N LEU A 94 -10.24 5.25 8.29
CA LEU A 94 -9.30 5.31 9.43
C LEU A 94 -7.90 4.84 9.02
N GLY A 95 -7.82 3.80 8.18
CA GLY A 95 -6.55 3.33 7.60
C GLY A 95 -5.85 4.42 6.80
N LEU A 96 -6.57 5.10 5.92
CA LEU A 96 -6.02 6.18 5.12
C LEU A 96 -5.65 7.41 5.97
N LEU A 97 -6.49 7.79 6.93
CA LEU A 97 -6.22 8.92 7.83
C LEU A 97 -5.02 8.66 8.75
N SER A 98 -4.78 7.39 9.13
CA SER A 98 -3.63 7.05 9.97
C SER A 98 -2.28 7.32 9.28
N ALA A 99 -2.23 7.34 7.95
CA ALA A 99 -1.00 7.68 7.22
C ALA A 99 -0.61 9.16 7.37
N VAL A 100 -1.60 10.04 7.60
CA VAL A 100 -1.37 11.48 7.75
C VAL A 100 -0.77 11.83 9.13
N VAL A 101 -1.03 10.99 10.12
CA VAL A 101 -0.56 11.23 11.49
C VAL A 101 0.68 10.36 11.76
N PRO A 102 1.81 10.97 12.17
CA PRO A 102 3.03 10.23 12.45
C PRO A 102 2.79 9.03 13.38
N TYR A 103 3.27 7.86 12.97
CA TYR A 103 3.20 6.59 13.71
C TYR A 103 1.80 6.02 13.96
N ALA A 104 0.70 6.68 13.54
CA ALA A 104 -0.66 6.20 13.78
C ALA A 104 -0.99 4.91 13.00
N THR A 105 -0.22 4.57 11.98
CA THR A 105 -0.34 3.30 11.23
C THR A 105 -0.06 2.07 12.10
N ILE A 106 0.82 2.19 13.12
CA ILE A 106 1.18 1.08 14.01
C ILE A 106 0.01 0.66 14.93
N PRO A 107 -0.59 1.56 15.76
CA PRO A 107 -1.74 1.18 16.58
C PRO A 107 -2.93 0.72 15.74
N LEU A 108 -3.13 1.26 14.54
CA LEU A 108 -4.18 0.81 13.63
C LEU A 108 -3.91 -0.63 13.17
N GLU A 109 -2.68 -0.95 12.78
CA GLU A 109 -2.27 -2.29 12.37
C GLU A 109 -2.48 -3.31 13.50
N ILE A 110 -2.04 -2.98 14.72
CA ILE A 110 -2.22 -3.82 15.91
C ILE A 110 -3.72 -4.07 16.16
N ASN A 111 -4.55 -3.03 16.08
CA ASN A 111 -5.99 -3.16 16.26
C ASN A 111 -6.66 -4.01 15.17
N ALA A 112 -6.24 -3.84 13.90
CA ALA A 112 -6.73 -4.64 12.79
C ALA A 112 -6.36 -6.12 12.94
N ASN A 113 -5.13 -6.41 13.41
CA ASN A 113 -4.69 -7.77 13.73
C ASN A 113 -5.49 -8.38 14.89
N LYS A 114 -5.66 -7.66 16.01
CA LYS A 114 -6.45 -8.14 17.15
C LYS A 114 -7.91 -8.39 16.79
N ALA A 115 -8.47 -7.60 15.88
CA ALA A 115 -9.83 -7.77 15.39
C ALA A 115 -9.97 -8.91 14.36
N GLY A 116 -8.89 -9.59 13.98
CA GLY A 116 -8.89 -10.69 13.00
C GLY A 116 -9.29 -10.29 11.58
N VAL A 117 -9.33 -8.99 11.26
CA VAL A 117 -9.80 -8.51 9.96
C VAL A 117 -8.72 -8.55 8.87
N LEU A 118 -7.51 -8.94 9.24
CA LEU A 118 -6.38 -9.19 8.34
C LEU A 118 -6.11 -10.68 8.16
N ASP A 119 -6.83 -11.54 8.87
CA ASP A 119 -6.57 -12.97 8.86
C ASP A 119 -7.13 -13.64 7.59
N GLY A 120 -6.46 -14.70 7.16
CA GLY A 120 -6.81 -15.47 5.97
C GLY A 120 -6.12 -14.99 4.70
N ASP A 121 -6.55 -15.61 3.60
CA ASP A 121 -6.02 -15.33 2.26
C ASP A 121 -6.77 -14.19 1.56
N TRP A 122 -6.23 -13.73 0.43
CA TRP A 122 -6.90 -12.77 -0.43
C TRP A 122 -8.27 -13.27 -0.86
N GLN A 123 -9.33 -12.56 -0.51
CA GLN A 123 -10.67 -12.95 -0.92
C GLN A 123 -10.95 -12.63 -2.39
N LEU A 124 -10.42 -11.52 -2.89
CA LEU A 124 -10.44 -11.18 -4.31
C LEU A 124 -9.12 -11.61 -4.96
N PRO A 125 -9.14 -12.19 -6.15
CA PRO A 125 -10.31 -12.72 -6.91
C PRO A 125 -10.62 -14.19 -6.60
N HIS A 126 -9.85 -14.86 -5.70
CA HIS A 126 -9.86 -16.31 -5.54
C HIS A 126 -11.14 -16.87 -4.88
N ASN A 127 -11.53 -16.26 -3.76
CA ASN A 127 -12.65 -16.78 -2.95
C ASN A 127 -13.98 -16.05 -3.21
N ARG A 128 -13.95 -14.97 -3.99
CA ARG A 128 -15.10 -14.12 -4.24
C ARG A 128 -15.04 -13.47 -5.63
N GLN A 129 -16.17 -13.47 -6.31
CA GLN A 129 -16.31 -12.67 -7.54
C GLN A 129 -16.50 -11.19 -7.23
N ALA A 130 -15.91 -10.33 -8.06
CA ALA A 130 -16.04 -8.88 -7.95
C ALA A 130 -17.48 -8.45 -8.28
N ARG A 131 -18.09 -7.64 -7.40
CA ARG A 131 -19.45 -7.11 -7.55
C ARG A 131 -19.49 -5.88 -8.46
N ASN A 132 -18.42 -5.03 -8.38
CA ASN A 132 -18.34 -3.75 -9.06
C ASN A 132 -17.05 -3.68 -9.90
N TRP A 133 -16.99 -2.72 -10.82
CA TRP A 133 -15.80 -2.44 -11.62
C TRP A 133 -14.55 -2.15 -10.74
N PHE A 134 -14.75 -1.48 -9.61
CA PHE A 134 -13.67 -1.17 -8.67
C PHE A 134 -13.08 -2.43 -8.02
N GLU A 135 -13.93 -3.35 -7.58
CA GLU A 135 -13.48 -4.66 -7.07
C GLU A 135 -12.76 -5.48 -8.16
N ARG A 136 -13.18 -5.36 -9.44
CA ARG A 136 -12.46 -5.99 -10.58
C ARG A 136 -11.07 -5.40 -10.74
N LEU A 137 -10.93 -4.08 -10.63
CA LEU A 137 -9.65 -3.40 -10.70
C LEU A 137 -8.73 -3.83 -9.55
N CYS A 138 -9.24 -3.87 -8.31
CA CYS A 138 -8.50 -4.35 -7.15
C CYS A 138 -8.08 -5.83 -7.32
N GLY A 139 -9.00 -6.69 -7.79
CA GLY A 139 -8.71 -8.09 -8.07
C GLY A 139 -7.63 -8.26 -9.15
N TRP A 140 -7.69 -7.46 -10.21
CA TRP A 140 -6.67 -7.43 -11.24
C TRP A 140 -5.31 -6.98 -10.68
N ALA A 141 -5.29 -5.93 -9.87
CA ALA A 141 -4.05 -5.45 -9.25
C ALA A 141 -3.42 -6.47 -8.30
N ILE A 142 -4.23 -7.24 -7.56
CA ILE A 142 -3.76 -8.32 -6.67
C ILE A 142 -3.15 -9.47 -7.48
N THR A 143 -3.74 -9.81 -8.63
CA THR A 143 -3.25 -10.91 -9.49
C THR A 143 -2.06 -10.52 -10.35
N HIS A 144 -1.90 -9.23 -10.67
CA HIS A 144 -0.83 -8.71 -11.53
C HIS A 144 -0.07 -7.57 -10.86
N PRO A 145 0.58 -7.79 -9.70
CA PRO A 145 1.15 -6.71 -8.90
C PRO A 145 2.20 -5.89 -9.66
N PHE A 146 3.05 -6.53 -10.46
CA PHE A 146 4.05 -5.82 -11.27
C PHE A 146 3.41 -4.92 -12.33
N LEU A 147 2.38 -5.41 -13.02
CA LEU A 147 1.64 -4.60 -14.00
C LEU A 147 0.88 -3.46 -13.32
N ALA A 148 0.29 -3.70 -12.15
CA ALA A 148 -0.42 -2.68 -11.39
C ALA A 148 0.52 -1.54 -10.97
N VAL A 149 1.73 -1.88 -10.49
CA VAL A 149 2.77 -0.88 -10.16
C VAL A 149 3.21 -0.13 -11.42
N LEU A 150 3.45 -0.82 -12.53
CA LEU A 150 3.85 -0.19 -13.79
C LEU A 150 2.77 0.77 -14.30
N VAL A 151 1.50 0.33 -14.33
CA VAL A 151 0.36 1.16 -14.76
C VAL A 151 0.18 2.36 -13.83
N GLY A 152 0.33 2.16 -12.52
CA GLY A 152 0.30 3.24 -11.54
C GLY A 152 1.41 4.25 -11.77
N PHE A 153 2.63 3.80 -12.00
CA PHE A 153 3.79 4.66 -12.30
C PHE A 153 3.59 5.47 -13.59
N VAL A 154 3.15 4.80 -14.66
CA VAL A 154 2.83 5.48 -15.94
C VAL A 154 1.71 6.49 -15.75
N GLY A 155 0.65 6.15 -15.00
CA GLY A 155 -0.44 7.07 -14.70
C GLY A 155 0.02 8.33 -13.96
N VAL A 156 0.87 8.16 -12.95
CA VAL A 156 1.47 9.30 -12.21
C VAL A 156 2.37 10.14 -13.12
N ALA A 157 3.21 9.50 -13.95
CA ALA A 157 4.08 10.22 -14.87
C ALA A 157 3.29 11.04 -15.90
N VAL A 158 2.21 10.47 -16.46
CA VAL A 158 1.32 11.17 -17.38
C VAL A 158 0.64 12.34 -16.69
N LEU A 159 0.07 12.12 -15.49
CA LEU A 159 -0.58 13.18 -14.71
C LEU A 159 0.40 14.32 -14.42
N PHE A 160 1.60 13.99 -13.98
CA PHE A 160 2.64 14.98 -13.69
C PHE A 160 3.04 15.77 -14.96
N THR A 161 3.20 15.10 -16.10
CA THR A 161 3.49 15.76 -17.38
C THR A 161 2.37 16.72 -17.80
N VAL A 162 1.10 16.28 -17.66
CA VAL A 162 -0.07 17.12 -17.96
C VAL A 162 -0.09 18.36 -17.05
N LEU A 163 0.16 18.20 -15.74
CA LEU A 163 0.22 19.33 -14.82
C LEU A 163 1.35 20.30 -15.13
N LEU A 164 2.50 19.81 -15.58
CA LEU A 164 3.61 20.67 -16.03
C LEU A 164 3.24 21.47 -17.31
N ILE A 165 2.52 20.86 -18.25
CA ILE A 165 2.08 21.53 -19.48
C ILE A 165 1.00 22.59 -19.20
N LEU A 166 0.10 22.30 -18.26
CA LEU A 166 -0.96 23.25 -17.86
C LEU A 166 -0.40 24.47 -17.12
N GLY A 167 0.84 24.39 -16.59
CA GLY A 167 1.49 25.45 -15.84
C GLY A 167 0.92 25.63 -14.41
N PRO A 168 1.51 26.54 -13.63
CA PRO A 168 1.05 26.80 -12.27
C PRO A 168 -0.36 27.42 -12.28
N PRO A 169 -1.23 27.04 -11.32
CA PRO A 169 -2.62 27.52 -11.25
C PRO A 169 -2.74 29.00 -10.84
N VAL A 170 -1.63 29.66 -10.54
CA VAL A 170 -1.58 31.08 -10.14
C VAL A 170 -0.71 31.86 -11.13
N PRO A 171 -1.20 32.95 -11.74
CA PRO A 171 -0.37 33.84 -12.55
C PRO A 171 0.74 34.41 -11.66
N GLN A 172 1.98 34.24 -12.10
CA GLN A 172 3.12 34.92 -11.47
C GLN A 172 3.10 36.38 -11.97
N ASN A 173 2.52 37.27 -11.18
CA ASN A 173 2.65 38.72 -11.37
C ASN A 173 3.99 39.18 -10.80
#